data_50ca29209566d1929110866e499b7acf
#
_entry.id   50ca29209566d1929110866e499b7acf
#
_cell.length_a   1.000
_cell.length_b   1.000
_cell.length_c   1.000
_cell.angle_alpha   90.00
_cell.angle_beta   90.00
_cell.angle_gamma   90.00
#
_symmetry.space_group_name_H-M   'P 1'
#
loop_
_entity.id
_entity.type
_entity.pdbx_description
1 polymer ?
#
loop_
_entity_poly.entity_id
_entity_poly.type
_entity_poly.pdbx_seq_one_letter_code
_entity_poly.pdbx_strand_id
1 'polypeptide(L)'
;MKLTFNKNLYAFLLMLSVVFTAFAQEKVKPIIKDGEAQIVEAFNNPDEWIRHDLWVETSFDTDGDGKLDRMHVAVTRPKQTETEGLKLPVVYESSPYYAGTAGFSEGTFWNVKQELGETPKPRIHPEVTRTGKRPIISNSQIKTWVPRGYIVVHSSSPGTGLSQGSPTVGGDNESLAPKAVVEWLCGRAKGYTTPYGNETVKAYWSTGKVGMTGTSYNGTIPLAAATTGVEGLEAIIPIAPNTSYYHYYRSNGLVRSPGGYLGEDIDVLYDFIHSGGEEPLTPMKNTKVNDANLPNQLFKSKREYSNAMVRDTEMKNGMDRETGDYNDFWAGRDYLNDMAPMKAALLMSHGFNDWNVMPEHSYRIYKRAKEMGLPTQIFYHQNGHGGPPPITMMNRWFTRYLHGVNNGVENDARAWIVREDDPRDKPTAYEDYPNPNASNVSLYLSPGAPKKGGLSTKKITTNKSETLVDNYSFTGSGLAQADITNHRLLYVTPKLTKDVHISGVPKITVTLSSNKPAANLSIWLVSLPWQEGRRAKITDNIINRGWADPQNHKSIRESEPLEKGKFYTITFDLNPDDQVIKKGQQIGLMIFSSDKEFTLQPEPGTELTIKLDETSLTLPIVGGASALTSAFKN
;
A
#
# COMPACT_ATOMS: atom_id res chain seq x y z
N MET A 1 19.33 56.92 -77.22
CA MET A 1 18.52 56.88 -76.03
C MET A 1 19.15 55.86 -75.10
N LYS A 2 19.97 56.32 -74.10
CA LYS A 2 20.70 55.44 -73.15
C LYS A 2 19.84 55.24 -71.90
N LEU A 3 19.43 54.03 -71.66
CA LEU A 3 18.74 53.63 -70.42
C LEU A 3 19.78 53.51 -69.33
N THR A 4 19.75 54.41 -68.37
CA THR A 4 20.51 54.30 -67.11
C THR A 4 19.75 53.39 -66.13
N PHE A 5 20.25 52.21 -65.94
CA PHE A 5 19.74 51.26 -64.88
C PHE A 5 20.17 51.75 -63.49
N ASN A 6 19.17 51.92 -62.65
CA ASN A 6 19.29 52.46 -61.29
C ASN A 6 19.87 51.42 -60.31
N LYS A 7 21.14 51.59 -59.95
CA LYS A 7 21.86 50.65 -59.02
C LYS A 7 21.25 50.54 -57.63
N ASN A 8 20.30 51.39 -57.28
CA ASN A 8 19.67 51.41 -55.95
C ASN A 8 18.55 50.35 -55.75
N LEU A 9 18.06 49.73 -56.86
CA LEU A 9 17.01 48.71 -56.76
C LEU A 9 17.56 47.36 -56.38
N TYR A 10 18.84 47.05 -56.68
CA TYR A 10 19.50 45.78 -56.22
C TYR A 10 19.90 45.79 -54.73
N ALA A 11 20.21 46.93 -54.17
CA ALA A 11 20.54 47.07 -52.77
C ALA A 11 19.29 46.87 -51.88
N PHE A 12 18.11 47.28 -52.36
CA PHE A 12 16.85 47.09 -51.60
C PHE A 12 16.32 45.67 -51.69
N LEU A 13 16.53 44.97 -52.80
CA LEU A 13 16.18 43.54 -52.94
C LEU A 13 17.15 42.62 -52.19
N LEU A 14 18.44 42.99 -52.01
CA LEU A 14 19.38 42.24 -51.17
C LEU A 14 19.17 42.47 -49.67
N MET A 15 18.66 43.63 -49.23
CA MET A 15 18.30 43.88 -47.86
C MET A 15 17.00 43.20 -47.42
N LEU A 16 16.06 42.92 -48.34
CA LEU A 16 14.85 42.15 -48.02
C LEU A 16 15.08 40.64 -47.96
N SER A 17 16.18 40.12 -48.52
CA SER A 17 16.50 38.68 -48.45
C SER A 17 17.28 38.28 -47.19
N VAL A 18 17.69 39.23 -46.35
CA VAL A 18 18.47 38.95 -45.12
C VAL A 18 17.63 38.99 -43.82
N VAL A 19 16.33 39.30 -43.91
CA VAL A 19 15.47 39.44 -42.71
C VAL A 19 14.52 38.24 -42.47
N PHE A 20 14.60 37.18 -43.29
CA PHE A 20 13.94 35.90 -42.99
C PHE A 20 14.92 34.78 -42.61
N THR A 21 15.92 35.06 -41.81
CA THR A 21 16.38 34.03 -40.88
C THR A 21 15.32 33.94 -39.79
N ALA A 22 14.31 33.14 -40.03
CA ALA A 22 13.45 32.66 -38.97
C ALA A 22 14.41 32.07 -37.94
N PHE A 23 14.57 32.72 -36.80
CA PHE A 23 15.07 32.06 -35.61
C PHE A 23 14.12 30.89 -35.41
N ALA A 24 14.50 29.71 -35.87
CA ALA A 24 13.84 28.49 -35.47
C ALA A 24 14.00 28.46 -33.93
N GLN A 25 12.98 28.90 -33.23
CA GLN A 25 12.96 28.86 -31.78
C GLN A 25 13.26 27.41 -31.40
N GLU A 26 14.38 27.22 -30.71
CA GLU A 26 14.80 25.89 -30.33
C GLU A 26 13.66 25.24 -29.53
N LYS A 27 13.20 24.06 -29.99
CA LYS A 27 12.09 23.37 -29.36
C LYS A 27 12.43 23.09 -27.88
N VAL A 28 11.52 23.43 -27.01
CA VAL A 28 11.69 23.19 -25.58
C VAL A 28 11.77 21.68 -25.30
N LYS A 29 12.71 21.26 -24.47
CA LYS A 29 12.93 19.86 -24.10
C LYS A 29 13.09 19.72 -22.58
N PRO A 30 12.81 18.53 -22.01
CA PRO A 30 13.19 18.20 -20.65
C PRO A 30 14.69 18.42 -20.42
N ILE A 31 15.04 18.97 -19.28
CA ILE A 31 16.43 19.20 -18.87
C ILE A 31 16.80 18.14 -17.84
N ILE A 32 17.83 17.35 -18.14
CA ILE A 32 18.36 16.34 -17.23
C ILE A 32 19.71 16.84 -16.70
N LYS A 33 19.83 16.89 -15.40
CA LYS A 33 21.08 17.24 -14.71
C LYS A 33 21.30 16.34 -13.51
N ASP A 34 22.51 15.86 -13.32
CA ASP A 34 22.91 14.97 -12.22
C ASP A 34 22.01 13.72 -12.08
N GLY A 35 21.51 13.22 -13.24
CA GLY A 35 20.64 12.03 -13.30
C GLY A 35 19.17 12.28 -12.94
N GLU A 36 18.75 13.53 -12.80
CA GLU A 36 17.40 13.95 -12.43
C GLU A 36 16.78 14.90 -13.45
N ALA A 37 15.49 14.76 -13.72
CA ALA A 37 14.71 15.70 -14.51
C ALA A 37 14.52 17.01 -13.72
N GLN A 38 14.98 18.13 -14.30
CA GLN A 38 14.90 19.45 -13.69
C GLN A 38 13.59 20.16 -14.02
N ILE A 39 13.21 21.13 -13.19
CA ILE A 39 12.11 22.04 -13.50
C ILE A 39 12.53 22.89 -14.71
N VAL A 40 11.70 22.87 -15.76
CA VAL A 40 11.85 23.69 -16.98
C VAL A 40 10.85 24.83 -16.89
N GLU A 41 11.33 26.07 -16.96
CA GLU A 41 10.49 27.27 -16.83
C GLU A 41 9.31 27.27 -17.81
N ALA A 42 9.56 26.88 -19.05
CA ALA A 42 8.53 26.80 -20.10
C ALA A 42 7.43 25.75 -19.81
N PHE A 43 7.65 24.82 -18.89
CA PHE A 43 6.65 23.82 -18.46
C PHE A 43 5.98 24.20 -17.14
N ASN A 44 6.47 25.23 -16.45
CA ASN A 44 6.10 25.53 -15.06
C ASN A 44 4.98 26.57 -14.91
N ASN A 45 4.20 26.81 -15.96
CA ASN A 45 3.05 27.71 -15.91
C ASN A 45 1.72 26.92 -15.89
N PRO A 46 1.03 26.77 -14.73
CA PRO A 46 -0.21 26.01 -14.62
C PRO A 46 -1.36 26.52 -15.49
N ASP A 47 -1.38 27.82 -15.85
CA ASP A 47 -2.44 28.41 -16.69
C ASP A 47 -2.28 28.03 -18.17
N GLU A 48 -1.09 27.57 -18.57
CA GLU A 48 -0.78 27.11 -19.92
C GLU A 48 -0.85 25.58 -20.08
N TRP A 49 -1.07 24.84 -19.01
CA TRP A 49 -1.20 23.39 -19.11
C TRP A 49 -2.49 23.00 -19.82
N ILE A 50 -2.38 22.06 -20.73
CA ILE A 50 -3.53 21.47 -21.39
C ILE A 50 -4.12 20.41 -20.48
N ARG A 51 -5.41 20.52 -20.21
CA ARG A 51 -6.18 19.57 -19.40
C ARG A 51 -7.39 19.11 -20.18
N HIS A 52 -7.64 17.79 -20.17
CA HIS A 52 -8.85 17.22 -20.77
C HIS A 52 -9.19 15.89 -20.12
N ASP A 53 -10.47 15.57 -20.17
CA ASP A 53 -11.02 14.30 -19.73
C ASP A 53 -11.37 13.46 -20.95
N LEU A 54 -11.24 12.14 -20.78
CA LEU A 54 -11.57 11.15 -21.79
C LEU A 54 -11.91 9.81 -21.13
N TRP A 55 -12.37 8.84 -21.91
CA TRP A 55 -12.74 7.51 -21.42
C TRP A 55 -12.03 6.45 -22.23
N VAL A 56 -11.28 5.57 -21.54
CA VAL A 56 -10.54 4.46 -22.14
C VAL A 56 -11.34 3.18 -22.02
N GLU A 57 -11.57 2.49 -23.15
CA GLU A 57 -12.28 1.22 -23.22
C GLU A 57 -11.40 0.10 -22.67
N THR A 58 -12.00 -0.71 -21.80
CA THR A 58 -11.37 -1.89 -21.18
C THR A 58 -11.69 -3.16 -21.96
N SER A 59 -11.33 -4.31 -21.41
CA SER A 59 -11.65 -5.65 -21.95
C SER A 59 -12.78 -6.36 -21.20
N PHE A 60 -13.47 -5.67 -20.29
CA PHE A 60 -14.49 -6.26 -19.42
C PHE A 60 -15.78 -5.42 -19.41
N ASP A 61 -16.88 -6.07 -19.04
CA ASP A 61 -18.21 -5.53 -18.73
C ASP A 61 -18.58 -6.03 -17.33
N THR A 62 -18.49 -5.19 -16.31
CA THR A 62 -18.74 -5.56 -14.92
C THR A 62 -19.98 -4.90 -14.32
N ASP A 63 -20.65 -4.00 -15.07
CA ASP A 63 -21.94 -3.43 -14.68
C ASP A 63 -23.14 -4.05 -15.43
N GLY A 64 -22.88 -5.04 -16.30
CA GLY A 64 -23.88 -5.90 -16.94
C GLY A 64 -24.73 -5.21 -18.01
N ASP A 65 -24.24 -4.13 -18.62
CA ASP A 65 -25.00 -3.39 -19.65
C ASP A 65 -24.78 -3.91 -21.08
N GLY A 66 -23.95 -4.94 -21.24
CA GLY A 66 -23.61 -5.56 -22.52
C GLY A 66 -22.57 -4.79 -23.33
N LYS A 67 -21.87 -3.83 -22.73
CA LYS A 67 -20.80 -3.04 -23.34
C LYS A 67 -19.55 -3.13 -22.48
N LEU A 68 -18.38 -2.98 -23.14
CA LEU A 68 -17.13 -2.90 -22.42
C LEU A 68 -17.10 -1.60 -21.58
N ASP A 69 -16.69 -1.75 -20.33
CA ASP A 69 -16.57 -0.62 -19.39
C ASP A 69 -15.51 0.38 -19.84
N ARG A 70 -15.76 1.65 -19.64
CA ARG A 70 -14.81 2.73 -19.95
C ARG A 70 -14.36 3.44 -18.70
N MET A 71 -13.05 3.56 -18.55
CA MET A 71 -12.40 4.23 -17.42
C MET A 71 -12.23 5.71 -17.71
N HIS A 72 -12.73 6.55 -16.82
CA HIS A 72 -12.47 7.99 -16.85
C HIS A 72 -11.00 8.28 -16.64
N VAL A 73 -10.44 9.13 -17.49
CA VAL A 73 -9.02 9.54 -17.49
C VAL A 73 -8.92 11.05 -17.60
N ALA A 74 -8.24 11.68 -16.64
CA ALA A 74 -7.90 13.10 -16.67
C ALA A 74 -6.42 13.28 -17.02
N VAL A 75 -6.13 14.04 -18.05
CA VAL A 75 -4.77 14.30 -18.55
C VAL A 75 -4.37 15.74 -18.27
N THR A 76 -3.16 15.95 -17.76
CA THR A 76 -2.51 17.26 -17.64
C THR A 76 -1.14 17.22 -18.29
N ARG A 77 -0.89 18.10 -19.25
CA ARG A 77 0.35 18.11 -20.05
C ARG A 77 0.81 19.54 -20.39
N PRO A 78 2.13 19.77 -20.59
CA PRO A 78 2.63 21.05 -21.05
C PRO A 78 2.07 21.42 -22.43
N LYS A 79 1.82 22.71 -22.68
CA LYS A 79 1.31 23.20 -23.99
C LYS A 79 2.19 22.81 -25.17
N GLN A 80 3.50 22.65 -24.97
CA GLN A 80 4.46 22.28 -26.01
C GLN A 80 4.19 20.91 -26.63
N THR A 81 3.46 20.06 -25.92
CA THR A 81 3.00 18.77 -26.47
C THR A 81 1.98 18.96 -27.61
N GLU A 82 1.29 20.10 -27.65
CA GLU A 82 0.38 20.49 -28.72
C GLU A 82 1.07 21.41 -29.74
N THR A 83 1.70 22.47 -29.23
CA THR A 83 2.21 23.55 -30.09
C THR A 83 3.50 23.21 -30.83
N GLU A 84 4.30 22.30 -30.28
CA GLU A 84 5.62 21.93 -30.82
C GLU A 84 5.73 20.46 -31.24
N GLY A 85 4.66 19.67 -30.99
CA GLY A 85 4.65 18.22 -31.20
C GLY A 85 5.60 17.46 -30.26
N LEU A 86 5.88 18.03 -29.08
CA LEU A 86 6.72 17.40 -28.06
C LEU A 86 6.03 16.14 -27.53
N LYS A 87 6.77 15.02 -27.47
CA LYS A 87 6.30 13.80 -26.80
C LYS A 87 7.03 13.63 -25.47
N LEU A 88 6.28 13.30 -24.42
CA LEU A 88 6.80 13.14 -23.07
C LEU A 88 6.38 11.80 -22.46
N PRO A 89 7.17 11.25 -21.55
CA PRO A 89 6.74 10.11 -20.74
C PRO A 89 5.64 10.50 -19.75
N VAL A 90 4.96 9.49 -19.22
CA VAL A 90 3.78 9.67 -18.40
C VAL A 90 4.03 9.21 -16.96
N VAL A 91 3.64 10.03 -15.99
CA VAL A 91 3.43 9.62 -14.60
C VAL A 91 1.93 9.47 -14.38
N TYR A 92 1.51 8.27 -14.01
CA TYR A 92 0.13 7.87 -13.90
C TYR A 92 -0.23 7.48 -12.46
N GLU A 93 -1.34 8.02 -11.95
CA GLU A 93 -1.96 7.65 -10.69
C GLU A 93 -3.42 7.24 -10.94
N SER A 94 -3.81 6.06 -10.47
CA SER A 94 -5.19 5.59 -10.50
C SER A 94 -5.74 5.46 -9.08
N SER A 95 -7.05 5.68 -8.88
CA SER A 95 -7.62 5.77 -7.55
C SER A 95 -9.11 5.45 -7.52
N PRO A 96 -9.61 4.75 -6.48
CA PRO A 96 -11.03 4.62 -6.23
C PRO A 96 -11.64 5.84 -5.52
N TYR A 97 -10.83 6.82 -5.11
CA TYR A 97 -11.26 7.95 -4.29
C TYR A 97 -11.54 9.23 -5.08
N TYR A 98 -11.32 9.23 -6.39
CA TYR A 98 -11.67 10.36 -7.25
C TYR A 98 -13.19 10.56 -7.23
N ALA A 99 -13.58 11.82 -7.17
CA ALA A 99 -14.97 12.21 -7.00
C ALA A 99 -15.59 11.90 -5.63
N GLY A 100 -14.78 11.47 -4.66
CA GLY A 100 -15.16 11.31 -3.25
C GLY A 100 -15.50 9.87 -2.86
N THR A 101 -15.77 9.72 -1.57
CA THR A 101 -16.06 8.45 -0.92
C THR A 101 -17.31 8.59 -0.05
N ALA A 102 -17.88 7.48 0.40
CA ALA A 102 -18.93 7.49 1.42
C ALA A 102 -18.40 8.02 2.75
N GLY A 103 -19.27 8.66 3.51
CA GLY A 103 -19.01 8.95 4.91
C GLY A 103 -19.24 7.70 5.77
N PHE A 104 -18.62 7.67 6.95
CA PHE A 104 -18.91 6.67 7.96
C PHE A 104 -20.14 7.08 8.77
N SER A 105 -21.07 6.15 8.98
CA SER A 105 -22.26 6.31 9.79
C SER A 105 -22.41 5.14 10.77
N GLU A 106 -23.39 5.20 11.64
CA GLU A 106 -23.74 4.06 12.50
C GLU A 106 -24.09 2.85 11.63
N GLY A 107 -23.52 1.69 11.98
CA GLY A 107 -23.70 0.44 11.23
C GLY A 107 -22.80 0.27 10.01
N THR A 108 -21.93 1.25 9.67
CA THR A 108 -20.94 1.09 8.58
C THR A 108 -20.03 -0.11 8.80
N PHE A 109 -19.55 -0.26 10.04
CA PHE A 109 -18.64 -1.33 10.41
C PHE A 109 -19.36 -2.56 10.96
N TRP A 110 -18.72 -3.73 10.87
CA TRP A 110 -19.20 -4.94 11.53
C TRP A 110 -19.21 -4.80 13.05
N ASN A 111 -20.17 -5.44 13.70
CA ASN A 111 -20.11 -5.57 15.15
C ASN A 111 -19.08 -6.65 15.51
N VAL A 112 -17.96 -6.23 16.07
CA VAL A 112 -16.85 -7.13 16.44
C VAL A 112 -17.12 -7.94 17.71
N LYS A 113 -18.19 -7.63 18.47
CA LYS A 113 -18.61 -8.40 19.66
C LYS A 113 -19.37 -9.65 19.21
N GLN A 114 -18.62 -10.68 18.88
CA GLN A 114 -19.13 -11.97 18.43
C GLN A 114 -18.19 -13.10 18.85
N GLU A 115 -18.72 -14.31 19.01
CA GLU A 115 -17.90 -15.49 19.26
C GLU A 115 -17.11 -15.88 18.01
N LEU A 116 -15.94 -16.47 18.25
CA LEU A 116 -15.07 -16.96 17.18
C LEU A 116 -15.54 -18.32 16.68
N GLY A 117 -15.39 -18.58 15.38
CA GLY A 117 -15.83 -19.82 14.75
C GLY A 117 -17.36 -19.98 14.69
N GLU A 118 -18.12 -18.91 14.90
CA GLU A 118 -19.57 -18.87 14.71
C GLU A 118 -19.93 -18.00 13.50
N THR A 119 -21.03 -18.37 12.85
CA THR A 119 -21.56 -17.59 11.73
C THR A 119 -21.81 -16.15 12.15
N PRO A 120 -21.18 -15.18 11.51
CA PRO A 120 -21.30 -13.77 11.90
C PRO A 120 -22.72 -13.25 11.68
N LYS A 121 -23.16 -12.35 12.57
CA LYS A 121 -24.45 -11.66 12.42
C LYS A 121 -24.40 -10.81 11.13
N PRO A 122 -25.49 -10.82 10.32
CA PRO A 122 -25.55 -10.00 9.12
C PRO A 122 -25.31 -8.52 9.44
N ARG A 123 -24.48 -7.84 8.63
CA ARG A 123 -24.30 -6.40 8.68
C ARG A 123 -25.46 -5.73 7.94
N ILE A 124 -25.98 -4.64 8.51
CA ILE A 124 -26.94 -3.77 7.81
C ILE A 124 -26.10 -2.75 7.05
N HIS A 125 -26.17 -2.81 5.72
CA HIS A 125 -25.46 -1.85 4.88
C HIS A 125 -26.10 -0.46 5.01
N PRO A 126 -25.32 0.57 5.40
CA PRO A 126 -25.85 1.92 5.50
C PRO A 126 -26.16 2.49 4.11
N GLU A 127 -27.06 3.47 4.07
CA GLU A 127 -27.19 4.29 2.88
C GLU A 127 -25.91 5.07 2.65
N VAL A 128 -25.35 4.94 1.44
CA VAL A 128 -24.08 5.57 1.09
C VAL A 128 -24.32 7.01 0.65
N THR A 129 -23.80 7.94 1.42
CA THR A 129 -23.82 9.38 1.09
C THR A 129 -22.43 9.80 0.63
N ARG A 130 -22.35 10.36 -0.57
CA ARG A 130 -21.10 10.83 -1.15
C ARG A 130 -20.57 12.08 -0.44
N THR A 131 -19.27 12.11 -0.16
CA THR A 131 -18.62 13.23 0.56
C THR A 131 -17.69 14.09 -0.29
N GLY A 132 -17.42 13.75 -1.55
CA GLY A 132 -16.47 14.46 -2.41
C GLY A 132 -17.08 15.05 -3.67
N LYS A 133 -16.44 16.09 -4.22
CA LYS A 133 -16.90 16.83 -5.41
C LYS A 133 -15.82 16.99 -6.49
N ARG A 134 -14.68 16.32 -6.38
CA ARG A 134 -13.54 16.50 -7.30
C ARG A 134 -13.32 15.29 -8.18
N PRO A 135 -13.13 15.46 -9.50
CA PRO A 135 -12.81 14.35 -10.40
C PRO A 135 -11.38 13.84 -10.25
N ILE A 136 -10.51 14.56 -9.53
CA ILE A 136 -9.14 14.15 -9.20
C ILE A 136 -8.85 14.39 -7.72
N ILE A 137 -8.05 13.51 -7.11
CA ILE A 137 -7.72 13.57 -5.68
C ILE A 137 -6.70 14.66 -5.38
N SER A 138 -5.64 14.75 -6.16
CA SER A 138 -4.47 15.51 -5.80
C SER A 138 -3.85 16.25 -6.98
N ASN A 139 -3.54 17.52 -6.76
CA ASN A 139 -2.69 18.29 -7.65
C ASN A 139 -1.18 18.06 -7.39
N SER A 140 -0.79 17.25 -6.41
CA SER A 140 0.61 17.07 -6.03
C SER A 140 1.44 16.45 -7.14
N GLN A 141 0.93 15.41 -7.79
CA GLN A 141 1.61 14.77 -8.93
C GLN A 141 1.77 15.76 -10.09
N ILE A 142 0.70 16.50 -10.41
CA ILE A 142 0.75 17.51 -11.49
C ILE A 142 1.83 18.56 -11.21
N LYS A 143 1.83 19.15 -10.01
CA LYS A 143 2.80 20.19 -9.61
C LYS A 143 4.24 19.66 -9.55
N THR A 144 4.41 18.38 -9.27
CA THR A 144 5.73 17.76 -9.16
C THR A 144 6.30 17.39 -10.53
N TRP A 145 5.48 16.76 -11.40
CA TRP A 145 6.01 16.09 -12.57
C TRP A 145 5.84 16.88 -13.87
N VAL A 146 4.76 17.66 -14.05
CA VAL A 146 4.57 18.45 -15.28
C VAL A 146 5.71 19.44 -15.49
N PRO A 147 6.15 20.22 -14.48
CA PRO A 147 7.29 21.13 -14.66
C PRO A 147 8.61 20.42 -15.01
N ARG A 148 8.73 19.12 -14.71
CA ARG A 148 9.92 18.31 -14.97
C ARG A 148 9.90 17.61 -16.33
N GLY A 149 8.91 17.92 -17.18
CA GLY A 149 8.81 17.34 -18.52
C GLY A 149 8.19 15.96 -18.52
N TYR A 150 7.16 15.75 -17.72
CA TYR A 150 6.27 14.59 -17.76
C TYR A 150 4.85 15.03 -18.08
N ILE A 151 4.06 14.11 -18.58
CA ILE A 151 2.61 14.21 -18.61
C ILE A 151 2.08 13.53 -17.35
N VAL A 152 1.07 14.10 -16.71
CA VAL A 152 0.42 13.48 -15.56
C VAL A 152 -0.97 13.01 -15.97
N VAL A 153 -1.25 11.75 -15.68
CA VAL A 153 -2.52 11.09 -15.96
C VAL A 153 -3.12 10.60 -14.65
N HIS A 154 -4.41 10.85 -14.48
CA HIS A 154 -5.21 10.31 -13.38
C HIS A 154 -6.37 9.50 -13.95
N SER A 155 -6.74 8.39 -13.30
CA SER A 155 -7.96 7.66 -13.66
C SER A 155 -8.75 7.26 -12.41
N SER A 156 -10.06 7.11 -12.56
CA SER A 156 -10.91 6.50 -11.54
C SER A 156 -10.92 4.98 -11.72
N SER A 157 -10.92 4.23 -10.62
CA SER A 157 -11.11 2.77 -10.63
C SER A 157 -12.50 2.39 -11.12
N PRO A 158 -12.73 1.13 -11.57
CA PRO A 158 -14.04 0.67 -12.01
C PRO A 158 -15.15 0.96 -11.00
N GLY A 159 -16.30 1.45 -11.46
CA GLY A 159 -17.46 1.77 -10.63
C GLY A 159 -17.28 2.93 -9.65
N THR A 160 -16.22 3.72 -9.80
CA THR A 160 -15.94 4.91 -8.98
C THR A 160 -15.80 6.16 -9.83
N GLY A 161 -16.04 7.32 -9.26
CA GLY A 161 -15.91 8.58 -9.97
C GLY A 161 -16.77 8.62 -11.23
N LEU A 162 -16.15 8.87 -12.38
CA LEU A 162 -16.78 8.88 -13.70
C LEU A 162 -16.48 7.62 -14.52
N SER A 163 -15.86 6.61 -13.94
CA SER A 163 -15.62 5.31 -14.57
C SER A 163 -16.87 4.42 -14.53
N GLN A 164 -17.07 3.66 -15.59
CA GLN A 164 -18.09 2.62 -15.70
C GLN A 164 -17.65 1.36 -14.94
N GLY A 165 -18.54 0.37 -14.84
CA GLY A 165 -18.27 -0.90 -14.21
C GLY A 165 -18.60 -0.95 -12.73
N SER A 166 -18.13 -2.00 -12.07
CA SER A 166 -18.35 -2.29 -10.65
C SER A 166 -17.03 -2.33 -9.89
N PRO A 167 -16.92 -1.73 -8.70
CA PRO A 167 -15.75 -1.91 -7.85
C PRO A 167 -15.74 -3.33 -7.29
N THR A 168 -14.61 -4.00 -7.36
CA THR A 168 -14.46 -5.38 -6.86
C THR A 168 -13.54 -5.50 -5.66
N VAL A 169 -12.86 -4.42 -5.29
CA VAL A 169 -11.88 -4.37 -4.21
C VAL A 169 -10.81 -5.46 -4.39
N GLY A 170 -9.93 -5.22 -5.36
CA GLY A 170 -8.81 -6.11 -5.67
C GLY A 170 -9.12 -7.26 -6.61
N GLY A 171 -10.29 -7.32 -7.24
CA GLY A 171 -10.56 -8.29 -8.30
C GLY A 171 -9.91 -7.93 -9.64
N ASP A 172 -10.02 -8.82 -10.61
CA ASP A 172 -9.31 -8.74 -11.91
C ASP A 172 -9.51 -7.42 -12.65
N ASN A 173 -10.72 -6.85 -12.62
CA ASN A 173 -11.02 -5.60 -13.31
C ASN A 173 -10.20 -4.41 -12.77
N GLU A 174 -9.76 -4.46 -11.50
CA GLU A 174 -8.92 -3.42 -10.93
C GLU A 174 -7.44 -3.49 -11.37
N SER A 175 -7.01 -4.64 -11.86
CA SER A 175 -5.71 -4.81 -12.55
C SER A 175 -5.84 -4.47 -14.05
N LEU A 176 -6.94 -4.86 -14.68
CA LEU A 176 -7.18 -4.68 -16.12
C LEU A 176 -7.55 -3.23 -16.49
N ALA A 177 -8.15 -2.47 -15.58
CA ALA A 177 -8.49 -1.07 -15.82
C ALA A 177 -7.25 -0.18 -16.03
N PRO A 178 -6.26 -0.13 -15.12
CA PRO A 178 -5.04 0.62 -15.36
C PRO A 178 -4.21 0.04 -16.51
N LYS A 179 -4.25 -1.28 -16.75
CA LYS A 179 -3.66 -1.90 -17.94
C LYS A 179 -4.20 -1.27 -19.22
N ALA A 180 -5.53 -1.14 -19.37
CA ALA A 180 -6.14 -0.55 -20.56
C ALA A 180 -5.69 0.91 -20.76
N VAL A 181 -5.56 1.68 -19.68
CA VAL A 181 -5.05 3.07 -19.75
C VAL A 181 -3.59 3.10 -20.23
N VAL A 182 -2.73 2.21 -19.71
CA VAL A 182 -1.33 2.09 -20.18
C VAL A 182 -1.31 1.70 -21.67
N GLU A 183 -2.12 0.76 -22.10
CA GLU A 183 -2.22 0.36 -23.50
C GLU A 183 -2.69 1.50 -24.40
N TRP A 184 -3.64 2.32 -23.94
CA TRP A 184 -4.07 3.52 -24.66
C TRP A 184 -2.95 4.56 -24.77
N LEU A 185 -2.19 4.80 -23.68
CA LEU A 185 -1.03 5.69 -23.69
C LEU A 185 0.07 5.22 -24.64
N CYS A 186 0.12 3.92 -24.93
CA CYS A 186 1.02 3.28 -25.90
C CYS A 186 0.41 3.12 -27.31
N GLY A 187 -0.82 3.58 -27.53
CA GLY A 187 -1.50 3.54 -28.83
C GLY A 187 -2.13 2.19 -29.20
N ARG A 188 -2.31 1.27 -28.25
CA ARG A 188 -2.85 -0.09 -28.47
C ARG A 188 -4.32 -0.27 -28.04
N ALA A 189 -4.87 0.64 -27.25
CA ALA A 189 -6.28 0.63 -26.84
C ALA A 189 -7.02 1.86 -27.37
N LYS A 190 -8.35 1.87 -27.26
CA LYS A 190 -9.22 2.95 -27.70
C LYS A 190 -9.55 3.90 -26.56
N GLY A 191 -9.41 5.21 -26.80
CA GLY A 191 -9.94 6.25 -25.95
C GLY A 191 -11.05 7.00 -26.67
N TYR A 192 -12.00 7.57 -25.91
CA TYR A 192 -13.15 8.28 -26.43
C TYR A 192 -13.30 9.64 -25.73
N THR A 193 -13.84 10.61 -26.43
CA THR A 193 -14.07 11.96 -25.90
C THR A 193 -15.21 12.02 -24.88
N THR A 194 -16.09 11.00 -24.86
CA THR A 194 -17.24 10.91 -23.95
C THR A 194 -17.46 9.46 -23.50
N PRO A 195 -18.14 9.22 -22.37
CA PRO A 195 -18.35 7.86 -21.85
C PRO A 195 -19.20 6.96 -22.76
N TYR A 196 -20.06 7.56 -23.58
CA TYR A 196 -21.02 6.82 -24.43
C TYR A 196 -20.90 7.11 -25.92
N GLY A 197 -20.04 8.06 -26.31
CA GLY A 197 -19.83 8.46 -27.70
C GLY A 197 -18.88 7.54 -28.45
N ASN A 198 -18.73 7.79 -29.76
CA ASN A 198 -17.88 7.00 -30.67
C ASN A 198 -16.69 7.81 -31.21
N GLU A 199 -16.57 9.09 -30.84
CA GLU A 199 -15.43 9.92 -31.25
C GLU A 199 -14.18 9.48 -30.46
N THR A 200 -13.19 8.99 -31.21
CA THR A 200 -11.95 8.44 -30.61
C THR A 200 -10.89 9.53 -30.40
N VAL A 201 -10.07 9.32 -29.36
CA VAL A 201 -8.92 10.18 -29.05
C VAL A 201 -7.67 9.33 -28.87
N LYS A 202 -6.53 9.81 -29.41
CA LYS A 202 -5.22 9.15 -29.32
C LYS A 202 -4.27 9.93 -28.43
N ALA A 203 -3.41 9.23 -27.70
CA ALA A 203 -2.35 9.82 -26.88
C ALA A 203 -1.09 10.15 -27.71
N TYR A 204 -1.23 10.90 -28.82
CA TYR A 204 -0.14 11.22 -29.77
C TYR A 204 1.04 11.96 -29.14
N TRP A 205 0.82 12.58 -28.03
CA TRP A 205 1.78 13.32 -27.21
C TRP A 205 2.57 12.44 -26.22
N SER A 206 2.19 11.17 -26.06
CA SER A 206 2.89 10.21 -25.20
C SER A 206 4.08 9.58 -25.92
N THR A 207 5.17 9.29 -25.19
CA THR A 207 6.27 8.44 -25.67
C THR A 207 5.94 6.96 -25.60
N GLY A 208 4.84 6.57 -24.96
CA GLY A 208 4.52 5.18 -24.63
C GLY A 208 5.27 4.62 -23.43
N LYS A 209 6.04 5.44 -22.71
CA LYS A 209 6.70 5.06 -21.45
C LYS A 209 5.93 5.61 -20.27
N VAL A 210 5.46 4.72 -19.42
CA VAL A 210 4.58 5.03 -18.29
C VAL A 210 5.23 4.60 -16.99
N GLY A 211 5.22 5.48 -15.99
CA GLY A 211 5.50 5.15 -14.61
C GLY A 211 4.25 5.34 -13.77
N MET A 212 4.03 4.49 -12.77
CA MET A 212 2.89 4.64 -11.87
C MET A 212 3.35 4.87 -10.44
N THR A 213 2.59 5.67 -9.69
CA THR A 213 2.82 5.91 -8.26
C THR A 213 1.51 6.27 -7.57
N GLY A 214 1.48 6.12 -6.25
CA GLY A 214 0.36 6.48 -5.41
C GLY A 214 0.53 5.93 -4.01
N THR A 215 -0.33 6.36 -3.08
CA THR A 215 -0.26 5.97 -1.67
C THR A 215 -1.48 5.14 -1.28
N SER A 216 -1.28 4.11 -0.44
CA SER A 216 -2.37 3.27 0.06
C SER A 216 -3.04 2.49 -1.09
N TYR A 217 -4.34 2.54 -1.24
CA TYR A 217 -5.05 1.94 -2.37
C TYR A 217 -4.48 2.44 -3.72
N ASN A 218 -4.17 3.74 -3.84
CA ASN A 218 -3.51 4.27 -5.05
C ASN A 218 -2.09 3.70 -5.24
N GLY A 219 -1.44 3.21 -4.17
CA GLY A 219 -0.18 2.46 -4.22
C GLY A 219 -0.37 0.99 -4.59
N THR A 220 -1.52 0.40 -4.28
CA THR A 220 -1.91 -0.95 -4.69
C THR A 220 -2.06 -1.05 -6.21
N ILE A 221 -2.73 -0.08 -6.83
CA ILE A 221 -3.06 -0.12 -8.26
C ILE A 221 -1.83 -0.15 -9.18
N PRO A 222 -0.72 0.58 -8.94
CA PRO A 222 0.52 0.39 -9.68
C PRO A 222 1.04 -1.05 -9.68
N LEU A 223 0.97 -1.74 -8.55
CA LEU A 223 1.33 -3.16 -8.46
C LEU A 223 0.35 -4.03 -9.25
N ALA A 224 -0.97 -3.82 -9.06
CA ALA A 224 -2.01 -4.53 -9.79
C ALA A 224 -1.84 -4.40 -11.32
N ALA A 225 -1.53 -3.20 -11.81
CA ALA A 225 -1.20 -2.98 -13.23
C ALA A 225 0.06 -3.74 -13.66
N ALA A 226 1.11 -3.71 -12.84
CA ALA A 226 2.40 -4.33 -13.16
C ALA A 226 2.32 -5.86 -13.22
N THR A 227 1.48 -6.50 -12.38
CA THR A 227 1.26 -7.96 -12.42
C THR A 227 0.61 -8.44 -13.72
N THR A 228 -0.04 -7.55 -14.48
CA THR A 228 -0.57 -7.90 -15.82
C THR A 228 0.52 -8.04 -16.89
N GLY A 229 1.76 -7.63 -16.59
CA GLY A 229 2.87 -7.63 -17.56
C GLY A 229 2.70 -6.65 -18.71
N VAL A 230 1.85 -5.62 -18.57
CA VAL A 230 1.53 -4.67 -19.64
C VAL A 230 2.78 -3.95 -20.15
N GLU A 231 2.99 -4.00 -21.45
CA GLU A 231 4.10 -3.30 -22.10
C GLU A 231 3.93 -1.78 -22.01
N GLY A 232 5.04 -1.08 -21.77
CA GLY A 232 5.07 0.38 -21.62
C GLY A 232 4.94 0.83 -20.18
N LEU A 233 4.58 -0.05 -19.22
CA LEU A 233 4.72 0.22 -17.80
C LEU A 233 6.16 -0.11 -17.37
N GLU A 234 7.01 0.92 -17.36
CA GLU A 234 8.46 0.77 -17.17
C GLU A 234 8.88 0.76 -15.70
N ALA A 235 8.19 1.51 -14.85
CA ALA A 235 8.52 1.63 -13.43
C ALA A 235 7.30 1.90 -12.56
N ILE A 236 7.33 1.39 -11.32
CA ILE A 236 6.32 1.70 -10.32
C ILE A 236 6.96 2.14 -9.00
N ILE A 237 6.28 3.06 -8.31
CA ILE A 237 6.64 3.54 -6.96
C ILE A 237 5.41 3.41 -6.06
N PRO A 238 5.09 2.20 -5.59
CA PRO A 238 4.02 1.96 -4.63
C PRO A 238 4.40 2.48 -3.24
N ILE A 239 3.53 3.28 -2.61
CA ILE A 239 3.75 3.87 -1.29
C ILE A 239 2.70 3.30 -0.33
N ALA A 240 3.13 2.58 0.70
CA ALA A 240 2.27 1.90 1.66
C ALA A 240 1.12 1.11 1.00
N PRO A 241 1.41 0.27 -0.03
CA PRO A 241 0.39 -0.42 -0.79
C PRO A 241 -0.23 -1.57 0.00
N ASN A 242 -1.53 -1.77 -0.13
CA ASN A 242 -2.15 -3.05 0.20
C ASN A 242 -1.85 -4.05 -0.93
N THR A 243 -1.08 -5.08 -0.66
CA THR A 243 -0.65 -6.07 -1.66
C THR A 243 -1.39 -7.39 -1.57
N SER A 244 -2.27 -7.54 -0.57
CA SER A 244 -3.14 -8.70 -0.36
C SER A 244 -4.31 -8.30 0.53
N TYR A 245 -5.52 -8.40 0.02
CA TYR A 245 -6.70 -8.09 0.84
C TYR A 245 -6.91 -9.11 1.95
N TYR A 246 -6.42 -10.35 1.81
CA TYR A 246 -6.35 -11.30 2.92
C TYR A 246 -5.50 -10.75 4.06
N HIS A 247 -4.24 -10.43 3.81
CA HIS A 247 -3.34 -9.89 4.83
C HIS A 247 -3.77 -8.52 5.39
N TYR A 248 -4.68 -7.83 4.71
CA TYR A 248 -5.26 -6.58 5.18
C TYR A 248 -6.40 -6.82 6.19
N TYR A 249 -7.20 -7.88 6.01
CA TYR A 249 -8.37 -8.21 6.84
C TYR A 249 -8.21 -9.49 7.67
N ARG A 250 -7.14 -10.24 7.48
CA ARG A 250 -6.83 -11.50 8.16
C ARG A 250 -5.35 -11.53 8.55
N SER A 251 -5.01 -12.36 9.52
CA SER A 251 -3.62 -12.62 9.90
C SER A 251 -3.48 -14.06 10.37
N ASN A 252 -2.83 -14.91 9.59
CA ASN A 252 -2.64 -16.33 9.91
C ASN A 252 -3.97 -17.02 10.35
N GLY A 253 -5.03 -16.84 9.55
CA GLY A 253 -6.38 -17.34 9.82
C GLY A 253 -7.23 -16.47 10.75
N LEU A 254 -6.64 -15.59 11.53
CA LEU A 254 -7.37 -14.73 12.44
C LEU A 254 -8.07 -13.59 11.70
N VAL A 255 -9.38 -13.44 11.95
CA VAL A 255 -10.16 -12.29 11.44
C VAL A 255 -9.79 -11.03 12.21
N ARG A 256 -9.27 -10.02 11.51
CA ARG A 256 -8.91 -8.74 12.09
C ARG A 256 -9.33 -7.57 11.25
N SER A 257 -9.27 -6.39 11.80
CA SER A 257 -9.48 -5.13 11.10
C SER A 257 -8.17 -4.34 10.95
N PRO A 258 -8.05 -3.48 9.93
CA PRO A 258 -6.93 -2.56 9.85
C PRO A 258 -6.95 -1.55 11.01
N GLY A 259 -5.79 -1.09 11.42
CA GLY A 259 -5.65 -0.14 12.53
C GLY A 259 -6.41 1.16 12.27
N GLY A 260 -7.21 1.55 13.27
CA GLY A 260 -8.09 2.73 13.20
C GLY A 260 -9.48 2.45 12.62
N TYR A 261 -9.75 1.24 12.11
CA TYR A 261 -11.00 0.89 11.43
C TYR A 261 -11.59 -0.43 11.96
N LEU A 262 -11.70 -0.55 13.28
CA LEU A 262 -12.22 -1.76 13.92
C LEU A 262 -13.62 -2.11 13.39
N GLY A 263 -13.79 -3.33 12.90
CA GLY A 263 -15.01 -3.80 12.24
C GLY A 263 -15.04 -3.56 10.73
N GLU A 264 -13.96 -3.01 10.13
CA GLU A 264 -13.80 -2.97 8.68
C GLU A 264 -13.50 -4.37 8.13
N ASP A 265 -14.10 -4.69 7.00
CA ASP A 265 -13.77 -5.83 6.14
C ASP A 265 -14.00 -5.41 4.68
N ILE A 266 -13.76 -6.29 3.73
CA ILE A 266 -13.77 -5.98 2.29
C ILE A 266 -15.10 -5.39 1.79
N ASP A 267 -16.23 -5.81 2.33
CA ASP A 267 -17.56 -5.29 2.00
C ASP A 267 -17.81 -3.88 2.55
N VAL A 268 -17.14 -3.52 3.65
CA VAL A 268 -17.14 -2.14 4.19
C VAL A 268 -16.33 -1.23 3.29
N LEU A 269 -15.15 -1.67 2.86
CA LEU A 269 -14.33 -0.91 1.91
C LEU A 269 -15.05 -0.75 0.57
N TYR A 270 -15.75 -1.78 0.09
CA TYR A 270 -16.61 -1.71 -1.08
C TYR A 270 -17.66 -0.58 -0.95
N ASP A 271 -18.44 -0.56 0.15
CA ASP A 271 -19.44 0.48 0.38
C ASP A 271 -18.78 1.88 0.43
N PHE A 272 -17.59 1.98 1.01
CA PHE A 272 -16.86 3.25 1.15
C PHE A 272 -16.41 3.84 -0.19
N ILE A 273 -15.92 3.01 -1.12
CA ILE A 273 -15.45 3.48 -2.42
C ILE A 273 -16.57 3.53 -3.47
N HIS A 274 -17.61 2.71 -3.36
CA HIS A 274 -18.74 2.66 -4.30
C HIS A 274 -19.71 3.83 -4.10
N SER A 275 -19.17 5.01 -4.00
CA SER A 275 -19.92 6.25 -3.75
C SER A 275 -20.25 7.01 -5.03
N GLY A 276 -19.91 6.45 -6.20
CA GLY A 276 -19.99 7.14 -7.48
C GLY A 276 -21.35 7.74 -7.79
N GLY A 277 -21.37 9.01 -8.16
CA GLY A 277 -22.25 9.53 -9.16
C GLY A 277 -23.64 10.07 -8.82
N GLU A 278 -23.97 10.43 -7.59
CA GLU A 278 -25.29 11.08 -7.33
C GLU A 278 -25.29 12.61 -7.47
N GLU A 279 -24.13 13.26 -7.34
CA GLU A 279 -24.03 14.69 -7.54
C GLU A 279 -23.14 15.03 -8.75
N PRO A 280 -23.47 16.10 -9.50
CA PRO A 280 -22.63 16.55 -10.60
C PRO A 280 -21.24 16.92 -10.06
N LEU A 281 -20.22 16.39 -10.71
CA LEU A 281 -18.83 16.73 -10.42
C LEU A 281 -18.57 18.19 -10.79
N THR A 282 -17.78 18.89 -10.00
CA THR A 282 -17.30 20.22 -10.40
C THR A 282 -16.23 20.02 -11.49
N PRO A 283 -16.45 20.45 -12.76
CA PRO A 283 -15.47 20.31 -13.82
C PRO A 283 -14.14 20.94 -13.43
N MET A 284 -13.04 20.34 -13.85
CA MET A 284 -11.74 21.00 -13.73
C MET A 284 -11.72 22.25 -14.62
N LYS A 285 -11.09 23.31 -14.15
CA LYS A 285 -10.84 24.51 -14.94
C LYS A 285 -10.15 24.12 -16.25
N ASN A 286 -10.75 24.46 -17.39
CA ASN A 286 -10.29 24.15 -18.75
C ASN A 286 -10.52 22.71 -19.24
N THR A 287 -11.43 21.94 -18.64
CA THR A 287 -11.91 20.70 -19.25
C THR A 287 -13.02 20.97 -20.26
N LYS A 288 -13.09 20.14 -21.31
CA LYS A 288 -14.16 20.22 -22.33
C LYS A 288 -15.39 19.38 -21.94
N VAL A 289 -15.36 18.70 -20.82
CA VAL A 289 -16.46 17.84 -20.37
C VAL A 289 -17.44 18.67 -19.57
N ASN A 290 -18.65 18.70 -20.04
CA ASN A 290 -19.78 19.33 -19.34
C ASN A 290 -20.55 18.25 -18.59
N ASP A 291 -20.22 18.05 -17.30
CA ASP A 291 -20.78 17.01 -16.43
C ASP A 291 -22.29 17.20 -16.12
N ALA A 292 -22.85 18.37 -16.45
CA ALA A 292 -24.25 18.68 -16.18
C ALA A 292 -25.27 17.75 -16.89
N ASN A 293 -24.81 16.94 -17.84
CA ASN A 293 -25.66 16.05 -18.63
C ASN A 293 -25.48 14.54 -18.35
N LEU A 294 -24.68 14.15 -17.33
CA LEU A 294 -24.60 12.74 -16.93
C LEU A 294 -25.84 12.38 -16.07
N PRO A 295 -26.72 11.50 -16.52
CA PRO A 295 -27.97 11.24 -15.82
C PRO A 295 -27.72 10.54 -14.48
N ASN A 296 -28.08 11.18 -13.36
CA ASN A 296 -28.01 10.62 -12.00
C ASN A 296 -28.71 9.24 -11.86
N GLN A 297 -29.76 8.99 -12.64
CA GLN A 297 -30.50 7.73 -12.62
C GLN A 297 -29.71 6.53 -13.14
N LEU A 298 -28.80 6.74 -14.08
CA LEU A 298 -27.98 5.65 -14.65
C LEU A 298 -27.03 5.04 -13.60
N PHE A 299 -26.45 5.89 -12.76
CA PHE A 299 -25.54 5.44 -11.70
C PHE A 299 -26.27 4.72 -10.56
N LYS A 300 -27.52 5.08 -10.26
CA LYS A 300 -28.28 4.41 -9.22
C LYS A 300 -28.60 2.95 -9.59
N SER A 301 -29.11 2.69 -10.80
CA SER A 301 -29.41 1.34 -11.24
C SER A 301 -28.17 0.45 -11.36
N LYS A 302 -27.05 1.01 -11.80
CA LYS A 302 -25.77 0.30 -11.86
C LYS A 302 -25.23 -0.03 -10.47
N ARG A 303 -25.41 0.86 -9.48
CA ARG A 303 -25.03 0.59 -8.09
C ARG A 303 -25.85 -0.56 -7.49
N GLU A 304 -27.15 -0.61 -7.73
CA GLU A 304 -28.01 -1.71 -7.28
C GLU A 304 -27.56 -3.05 -7.88
N TYR A 305 -27.22 -3.09 -9.17
CA TYR A 305 -26.66 -4.27 -9.84
C TYR A 305 -25.31 -4.67 -9.20
N SER A 306 -24.38 -3.74 -9.05
CA SER A 306 -23.06 -3.99 -8.44
C SER A 306 -23.20 -4.50 -7.00
N ASN A 307 -24.09 -3.91 -6.20
CA ASN A 307 -24.34 -4.36 -4.84
C ASN A 307 -24.81 -5.83 -4.82
N ALA A 308 -25.77 -6.17 -5.67
CA ALA A 308 -26.31 -7.53 -5.73
C ALA A 308 -25.27 -8.57 -6.17
N MET A 309 -24.47 -8.25 -7.20
CA MET A 309 -23.52 -9.20 -7.79
C MET A 309 -22.21 -9.27 -7.00
N VAL A 310 -21.63 -8.14 -6.63
CA VAL A 310 -20.29 -8.09 -6.01
C VAL A 310 -20.41 -8.22 -4.49
N ARG A 311 -21.08 -7.26 -3.82
CA ARG A 311 -21.11 -7.22 -2.35
C ARG A 311 -21.94 -8.36 -1.75
N ASP A 312 -23.21 -8.51 -2.23
CA ASP A 312 -24.21 -9.39 -1.60
C ASP A 312 -24.09 -10.84 -2.08
N THR A 313 -23.32 -11.10 -3.14
CA THR A 313 -23.05 -12.44 -3.66
C THR A 313 -21.57 -12.82 -3.55
N GLU A 314 -20.68 -12.18 -4.32
CA GLU A 314 -19.27 -12.58 -4.39
C GLU A 314 -18.55 -12.38 -3.06
N MET A 315 -18.58 -11.18 -2.51
CA MET A 315 -17.89 -10.87 -1.23
C MET A 315 -18.53 -11.63 -0.07
N LYS A 316 -19.86 -11.65 0.02
CA LYS A 316 -20.56 -12.37 1.08
C LYS A 316 -20.20 -13.85 1.14
N ASN A 317 -20.04 -14.50 -0.02
CA ASN A 317 -19.70 -15.92 -0.11
C ASN A 317 -18.19 -16.18 0.06
N GLY A 318 -17.34 -15.23 -0.28
CA GLY A 318 -15.90 -15.40 -0.35
C GLY A 318 -15.10 -14.87 0.85
N MET A 319 -15.57 -13.81 1.54
CA MET A 319 -14.78 -13.14 2.58
C MET A 319 -14.55 -13.97 3.85
N ASP A 320 -15.41 -14.97 4.10
CA ASP A 320 -15.33 -15.90 5.20
C ASP A 320 -14.92 -15.28 6.55
N ARG A 321 -15.90 -14.73 7.28
CA ARG A 321 -15.69 -14.20 8.63
C ARG A 321 -15.88 -15.24 9.74
N GLU A 322 -16.30 -16.46 9.39
CA GLU A 322 -16.48 -17.55 10.34
C GLU A 322 -15.16 -18.24 10.63
N THR A 323 -14.43 -18.66 9.60
CA THR A 323 -13.17 -19.38 9.74
C THR A 323 -11.94 -18.51 9.55
N GLY A 324 -12.02 -17.47 8.74
CA GLY A 324 -10.89 -16.62 8.36
C GLY A 324 -9.89 -17.29 7.42
N ASP A 325 -10.25 -18.40 6.78
CA ASP A 325 -9.38 -19.18 5.92
C ASP A 325 -8.98 -18.45 4.62
N TYR A 326 -7.76 -18.71 4.16
CA TYR A 326 -7.25 -18.22 2.87
C TYR A 326 -7.80 -19.09 1.74
N ASN A 327 -8.98 -18.75 1.25
CA ASN A 327 -9.66 -19.41 0.15
C ASN A 327 -9.32 -18.77 -1.22
N ASP A 328 -9.95 -19.25 -2.29
CA ASP A 328 -9.70 -18.78 -3.65
C ASP A 328 -10.16 -17.33 -3.89
N PHE A 329 -11.18 -16.85 -3.16
CA PHE A 329 -11.58 -15.44 -3.19
C PHE A 329 -10.45 -14.51 -2.74
N TRP A 330 -9.77 -14.86 -1.66
CA TRP A 330 -8.63 -14.13 -1.15
C TRP A 330 -7.37 -14.33 -2.01
N ALA A 331 -7.19 -15.54 -2.55
CA ALA A 331 -6.07 -15.83 -3.43
C ALA A 331 -6.09 -14.99 -4.71
N GLY A 332 -7.27 -14.75 -5.28
CA GLY A 332 -7.47 -13.83 -6.42
C GLY A 332 -7.31 -12.35 -6.08
N ARG A 333 -7.09 -12.01 -4.81
CA ARG A 333 -6.86 -10.65 -4.30
C ARG A 333 -5.51 -10.51 -3.58
N ASP A 334 -4.58 -11.40 -3.87
CA ASP A 334 -3.19 -11.40 -3.38
C ASP A 334 -2.23 -11.28 -4.56
N TYR A 335 -1.76 -10.07 -4.84
CA TYR A 335 -0.92 -9.75 -5.99
C TYR A 335 0.44 -10.48 -5.99
N LEU A 336 0.87 -11.07 -4.86
CA LEU A 336 2.06 -11.93 -4.84
C LEU A 336 1.90 -13.14 -5.76
N ASN A 337 0.66 -13.67 -5.89
CA ASN A 337 0.36 -14.82 -6.75
C ASN A 337 0.52 -14.48 -8.24
N ASP A 338 0.33 -13.23 -8.61
CA ASP A 338 0.25 -12.79 -10.01
C ASP A 338 1.52 -12.09 -10.50
N MET A 339 2.60 -12.10 -9.71
CA MET A 339 3.82 -11.35 -10.05
C MET A 339 4.60 -11.90 -11.26
N ALA A 340 4.39 -13.15 -11.68
CA ALA A 340 5.19 -13.79 -12.72
C ALA A 340 5.34 -12.99 -14.03
N PRO A 341 4.31 -12.27 -14.56
CA PRO A 341 4.44 -11.46 -15.77
C PRO A 341 5.10 -10.10 -15.56
N MET A 342 5.30 -9.65 -14.31
CA MET A 342 5.78 -8.31 -13.98
C MET A 342 7.17 -8.05 -14.58
N LYS A 343 7.33 -6.88 -15.21
CA LYS A 343 8.59 -6.42 -15.82
C LYS A 343 9.03 -5.05 -15.29
N ALA A 344 8.10 -4.28 -14.73
CA ALA A 344 8.34 -2.93 -14.28
C ALA A 344 9.37 -2.87 -13.15
N ALA A 345 10.26 -1.88 -13.19
CA ALA A 345 11.20 -1.60 -12.10
C ALA A 345 10.44 -1.12 -10.84
N LEU A 346 10.83 -1.60 -9.67
CA LEU A 346 10.10 -1.42 -8.41
C LEU A 346 10.89 -0.58 -7.40
N LEU A 347 10.37 0.60 -7.02
CA LEU A 347 10.79 1.35 -5.84
C LEU A 347 9.66 1.31 -4.80
N MET A 348 9.75 0.42 -3.83
CA MET A 348 8.74 0.24 -2.79
C MET A 348 8.96 1.23 -1.64
N SER A 349 7.88 1.76 -1.03
CA SER A 349 7.98 2.61 0.17
C SER A 349 6.98 2.20 1.23
N HIS A 350 7.40 2.14 2.53
CA HIS A 350 6.51 1.83 3.64
C HIS A 350 7.01 2.41 4.98
N GLY A 351 6.08 2.54 5.94
CA GLY A 351 6.39 2.84 7.33
C GLY A 351 6.42 1.58 8.19
N PHE A 352 7.43 1.42 9.06
CA PHE A 352 7.48 0.28 9.99
C PHE A 352 6.36 0.32 11.05
N ASN A 353 5.86 1.53 11.37
CA ASN A 353 4.74 1.72 12.30
C ASN A 353 3.40 1.93 11.56
N ASP A 354 3.25 1.42 10.37
CA ASP A 354 1.99 1.41 9.64
C ASP A 354 1.12 0.25 10.14
N TRP A 355 0.21 0.56 11.06
CA TRP A 355 -0.74 -0.41 11.63
C TRP A 355 -2.08 -0.41 10.89
N ASN A 356 -2.22 0.40 9.85
CA ASN A 356 -3.33 0.32 8.90
C ASN A 356 -3.02 -0.71 7.81
N VAL A 357 -2.09 -0.41 6.91
CA VAL A 357 -1.52 -1.36 5.96
C VAL A 357 -0.18 -1.83 6.53
N MET A 358 -0.10 -3.07 6.98
CA MET A 358 1.10 -3.56 7.68
C MET A 358 2.34 -3.57 6.78
N PRO A 359 3.55 -3.32 7.30
CA PRO A 359 4.76 -3.25 6.49
C PRO A 359 5.12 -4.58 5.79
N GLU A 360 4.57 -5.71 6.21
CA GLU A 360 4.72 -7.00 5.53
C GLU A 360 4.25 -6.96 4.07
N HIS A 361 3.23 -6.15 3.76
CA HIS A 361 2.73 -5.99 2.39
C HIS A 361 3.85 -5.60 1.42
N SER A 362 4.65 -4.60 1.77
CA SER A 362 5.78 -4.18 0.94
C SER A 362 6.93 -5.18 0.94
N TYR A 363 7.23 -5.79 2.09
CA TYR A 363 8.33 -6.74 2.20
C TYR A 363 8.12 -8.00 1.34
N ARG A 364 6.91 -8.55 1.32
CA ARG A 364 6.57 -9.74 0.51
C ARG A 364 6.84 -9.51 -0.97
N ILE A 365 6.38 -8.37 -1.50
CA ILE A 365 6.56 -8.00 -2.90
C ILE A 365 8.03 -7.67 -3.22
N TYR A 366 8.70 -6.89 -2.35
CA TYR A 366 10.12 -6.59 -2.50
C TYR A 366 10.97 -7.86 -2.59
N LYS A 367 10.76 -8.80 -1.68
CA LYS A 367 11.46 -10.09 -1.68
C LYS A 367 11.22 -10.84 -2.98
N ARG A 368 9.97 -10.94 -3.43
CA ARG A 368 9.63 -11.66 -4.66
C ARG A 368 10.20 -10.98 -5.91
N ALA A 369 10.12 -9.66 -6.00
CA ALA A 369 10.69 -8.91 -7.13
C ALA A 369 12.22 -9.13 -7.26
N LYS A 370 12.94 -9.19 -6.13
CA LYS A 370 14.38 -9.55 -6.11
C LYS A 370 14.63 -10.96 -6.61
N GLU A 371 13.86 -11.93 -6.13
CA GLU A 371 13.96 -13.33 -6.59
C GLU A 371 13.73 -13.47 -8.09
N MET A 372 12.89 -12.63 -8.67
CA MET A 372 12.64 -12.53 -10.12
C MET A 372 13.73 -11.79 -10.89
N GLY A 373 14.70 -11.18 -10.20
CA GLY A 373 15.77 -10.39 -10.83
C GLY A 373 15.32 -9.02 -11.37
N LEU A 374 14.18 -8.50 -10.91
CA LEU A 374 13.72 -7.16 -11.30
C LEU A 374 14.59 -6.07 -10.65
N PRO A 375 14.83 -4.93 -11.33
CA PRO A 375 15.38 -3.76 -10.69
C PRO A 375 14.50 -3.36 -9.52
N THR A 376 15.04 -3.43 -8.29
CA THR A 376 14.20 -3.33 -7.08
C THR A 376 14.93 -2.59 -5.97
N GLN A 377 14.26 -1.57 -5.42
CA GLN A 377 14.66 -0.87 -4.20
C GLN A 377 13.49 -0.79 -3.22
N ILE A 378 13.81 -0.65 -1.91
CA ILE A 378 12.83 -0.39 -0.87
C ILE A 378 13.28 0.77 0.01
N PHE A 379 12.33 1.65 0.32
CA PHE A 379 12.48 2.76 1.25
C PHE A 379 11.58 2.53 2.46
N TYR A 380 12.18 2.45 3.65
CA TYR A 380 11.44 2.34 4.90
C TYR A 380 11.65 3.56 5.80
N HIS A 381 10.62 3.90 6.56
CA HIS A 381 10.69 4.95 7.57
C HIS A 381 9.95 4.54 8.86
N GLN A 382 10.15 5.30 9.94
CA GLN A 382 9.60 4.96 11.26
C GLN A 382 8.19 5.51 11.52
N ASN A 383 7.57 6.19 10.55
CA ASN A 383 6.23 6.73 10.72
C ASN A 383 5.15 5.69 10.41
N GLY A 384 3.88 6.07 10.62
CA GLY A 384 2.72 5.29 10.24
C GLY A 384 2.40 5.32 8.74
N HIS A 385 1.11 5.22 8.42
CA HIS A 385 0.59 5.05 7.07
C HIS A 385 0.99 6.16 6.09
N GLY A 386 1.48 5.76 4.91
CA GLY A 386 1.92 6.65 3.84
C GLY A 386 3.43 6.88 3.84
N GLY A 387 3.86 8.06 3.38
CA GLY A 387 5.27 8.44 3.40
C GLY A 387 6.05 8.08 2.14
N PRO A 388 6.00 8.93 1.07
CA PRO A 388 6.76 8.68 -0.15
C PRO A 388 8.28 8.73 0.11
N PRO A 389 9.10 8.08 -0.73
CA PRO A 389 10.53 8.31 -0.75
C PRO A 389 10.85 9.79 -0.98
N PRO A 390 12.07 10.27 -0.65
CA PRO A 390 12.53 11.59 -1.05
C PRO A 390 12.31 11.84 -2.55
N ILE A 391 11.92 13.06 -2.91
CA ILE A 391 11.64 13.39 -4.32
C ILE A 391 12.84 13.12 -5.23
N THR A 392 14.06 13.29 -4.74
CA THR A 392 15.28 12.97 -5.48
C THR A 392 15.37 11.49 -5.85
N MET A 393 15.00 10.58 -4.94
CA MET A 393 14.95 9.14 -5.22
C MET A 393 13.90 8.82 -6.28
N MET A 394 12.67 9.34 -6.13
CA MET A 394 11.59 9.13 -7.09
C MET A 394 11.95 9.70 -8.46
N ASN A 395 12.55 10.89 -8.50
CA ASN A 395 12.95 11.56 -9.74
C ASN A 395 14.07 10.78 -10.45
N ARG A 396 15.12 10.35 -9.75
CA ARG A 396 16.17 9.50 -10.33
C ARG A 396 15.58 8.20 -10.89
N TRP A 397 14.63 7.56 -10.17
CA TRP A 397 13.95 6.34 -10.60
C TRP A 397 13.17 6.56 -11.91
N PHE A 398 12.29 7.56 -11.95
CA PHE A 398 11.53 7.87 -13.17
C PHE A 398 12.41 8.41 -14.30
N THR A 399 13.42 9.21 -14.02
CA THR A 399 14.37 9.68 -15.04
C THR A 399 15.08 8.51 -15.71
N ARG A 400 15.49 7.50 -14.95
CA ARG A 400 16.13 6.29 -15.47
C ARG A 400 15.22 5.53 -16.41
N TYR A 401 14.04 5.18 -15.95
CA TYR A 401 13.17 4.24 -16.67
C TYR A 401 12.27 4.92 -17.70
N LEU A 402 11.86 6.16 -17.49
CA LEU A 402 10.92 6.85 -18.37
C LEU A 402 11.60 7.74 -19.40
N HIS A 403 12.65 8.48 -19.01
CA HIS A 403 13.47 9.24 -19.96
C HIS A 403 14.61 8.40 -20.58
N GLY A 404 14.89 7.22 -20.05
CA GLY A 404 15.93 6.32 -20.53
C GLY A 404 17.36 6.80 -20.22
N VAL A 405 17.52 7.64 -19.21
CA VAL A 405 18.82 8.21 -18.83
C VAL A 405 19.60 7.20 -18.00
N ASN A 406 20.83 6.89 -18.40
CA ASN A 406 21.71 6.05 -17.61
C ASN A 406 22.31 6.87 -16.46
N ASN A 407 21.61 6.89 -15.31
CA ASN A 407 22.02 7.62 -14.11
C ASN A 407 22.56 6.70 -12.99
N GLY A 408 22.76 5.41 -13.28
CA GLY A 408 23.37 4.45 -12.38
C GLY A 408 22.50 4.02 -11.18
N VAL A 409 21.21 4.31 -11.17
CA VAL A 409 20.32 4.00 -10.03
C VAL A 409 20.26 2.50 -9.71
N GLU A 410 20.58 1.63 -10.67
CA GLU A 410 20.66 0.17 -10.51
C GLU A 410 21.84 -0.26 -9.60
N ASN A 411 22.84 0.61 -9.44
CA ASN A 411 24.03 0.35 -8.61
C ASN A 411 23.90 0.97 -7.20
N ASP A 412 22.81 1.69 -6.95
CA ASP A 412 22.54 2.23 -5.63
C ASP A 412 22.19 1.11 -4.64
N ALA A 413 22.25 1.40 -3.34
CA ALA A 413 21.79 0.50 -2.30
C ALA A 413 20.36 0.04 -2.53
N ARG A 414 20.07 -1.23 -2.22
CA ARG A 414 18.72 -1.77 -2.41
C ARG A 414 17.73 -1.36 -1.34
N ALA A 415 18.21 -1.06 -0.14
CA ALA A 415 17.34 -0.64 0.95
C ALA A 415 17.80 0.70 1.54
N TRP A 416 16.85 1.55 1.79
CA TRP A 416 17.03 2.90 2.30
C TRP A 416 16.19 3.06 3.55
N ILE A 417 16.82 3.10 4.70
CA ILE A 417 16.15 3.08 6.00
C ILE A 417 16.32 4.43 6.68
N VAL A 418 15.19 5.11 6.95
CA VAL A 418 15.20 6.26 7.86
C VAL A 418 15.39 5.73 9.28
N ARG A 419 16.61 5.89 9.79
CA ARG A 419 16.99 5.47 11.14
C ARG A 419 16.43 6.44 12.18
N GLU A 420 16.61 6.09 13.44
CA GLU A 420 16.07 6.80 14.61
C GLU A 420 16.33 8.31 14.61
N ASP A 421 17.51 8.71 14.21
CA ASP A 421 17.95 10.10 14.22
C ASP A 421 18.18 10.67 12.81
N ASP A 422 17.87 9.89 11.75
CA ASP A 422 18.03 10.32 10.37
C ASP A 422 16.99 11.37 9.99
N PRO A 423 17.38 12.44 9.28
CA PRO A 423 16.43 13.23 8.52
C PRO A 423 15.76 12.36 7.45
N ARG A 424 14.47 12.57 7.22
CA ARG A 424 13.71 11.77 6.27
C ARG A 424 14.25 11.80 4.83
N ASP A 425 14.89 12.88 4.45
CA ASP A 425 15.51 13.09 3.14
C ASP A 425 16.94 12.51 3.05
N LYS A 426 17.46 11.94 4.13
CA LYS A 426 18.79 11.34 4.21
C LYS A 426 18.76 9.97 4.88
N PRO A 427 18.09 8.99 4.27
CA PRO A 427 18.02 7.64 4.83
C PRO A 427 19.39 6.97 4.82
N THR A 428 19.62 6.07 5.77
CA THR A 428 20.78 5.19 5.80
C THR A 428 20.66 4.12 4.71
N ALA A 429 21.70 3.96 3.91
CA ALA A 429 21.77 2.94 2.87
C ALA A 429 22.18 1.58 3.44
N TYR A 430 21.43 0.53 3.11
CA TYR A 430 21.80 -0.86 3.32
C TYR A 430 21.99 -1.56 1.98
N GLU A 431 22.94 -2.47 1.90
CA GLU A 431 23.11 -3.30 0.70
C GLU A 431 21.80 -4.05 0.34
N ASP A 432 21.10 -4.51 1.36
CA ASP A 432 19.80 -5.19 1.24
C ASP A 432 18.96 -5.04 2.53
N TYR A 433 17.66 -5.44 2.45
CA TYR A 433 16.80 -5.61 3.61
C TYR A 433 16.28 -7.07 3.67
N PRO A 434 16.35 -7.73 4.84
CA PRO A 434 16.93 -7.31 6.12
C PRO A 434 18.39 -6.89 6.04
N ASN A 435 18.87 -6.15 7.07
CA ASN A 435 20.28 -5.76 7.15
C ASN A 435 21.17 -7.01 6.99
N PRO A 436 22.13 -7.05 6.05
CA PRO A 436 22.97 -8.23 5.81
C PRO A 436 23.78 -8.72 7.02
N ASN A 437 24.01 -7.83 7.99
CA ASN A 437 24.69 -8.18 9.24
C ASN A 437 23.74 -8.71 10.34
N ALA A 438 22.44 -8.81 10.04
CA ALA A 438 21.47 -9.40 10.97
C ALA A 438 21.47 -10.93 10.84
N SER A 439 21.37 -11.60 11.98
CA SER A 439 21.14 -13.05 12.03
C SER A 439 20.11 -13.41 13.10
N ASN A 440 19.39 -14.50 12.88
CA ASN A 440 18.32 -14.96 13.74
C ASN A 440 18.87 -15.46 15.08
N VAL A 441 18.32 -14.95 16.17
CA VAL A 441 18.64 -15.35 17.55
C VAL A 441 17.38 -15.80 18.26
N SER A 442 17.35 -17.04 18.75
CA SER A 442 16.21 -17.59 19.48
C SER A 442 16.27 -17.20 20.95
N LEU A 443 15.11 -16.79 21.47
CA LEU A 443 14.87 -16.46 22.86
C LEU A 443 13.83 -17.43 23.44
N TYR A 444 14.07 -17.90 24.67
CA TYR A 444 13.29 -18.92 25.36
C TYR A 444 12.68 -18.33 26.63
N LEU A 445 11.54 -18.86 27.02
CA LEU A 445 10.72 -18.37 28.12
C LEU A 445 11.10 -19.03 29.45
N SER A 446 11.00 -18.26 30.54
CA SER A 446 11.07 -18.74 31.92
C SER A 446 9.84 -18.27 32.71
N PRO A 447 9.34 -19.04 33.65
CA PRO A 447 8.10 -18.76 34.38
C PRO A 447 8.08 -17.41 35.09
N GLY A 448 6.86 -16.88 35.35
CA GLY A 448 6.61 -15.65 36.10
C GLY A 448 5.73 -14.63 35.38
N ALA A 449 5.18 -14.96 34.20
CA ALA A 449 4.52 -14.05 33.27
C ALA A 449 3.25 -13.35 33.75
N PRO A 450 2.43 -13.82 34.72
CA PRO A 450 1.37 -12.99 35.30
C PRO A 450 1.88 -11.68 35.90
N LYS A 451 3.14 -11.66 36.36
CA LYS A 451 3.90 -10.44 36.67
C LYS A 451 4.87 -10.15 35.53
N LYS A 452 6.05 -10.75 35.56
CA LYS A 452 7.06 -10.71 34.47
C LYS A 452 7.88 -11.99 34.52
N GLY A 453 7.73 -12.86 33.52
CA GLY A 453 8.61 -14.01 33.26
C GLY A 453 9.92 -13.58 32.63
N GLY A 454 10.84 -14.52 32.45
CA GLY A 454 12.14 -14.28 31.81
C GLY A 454 12.13 -14.60 30.35
N LEU A 455 12.93 -13.84 29.58
CA LEU A 455 13.22 -14.07 28.15
C LEU A 455 14.73 -14.07 27.96
N SER A 456 15.32 -15.18 27.50
CA SER A 456 16.77 -15.35 27.41
C SER A 456 17.21 -16.21 26.24
N THR A 457 18.49 -16.12 25.86
CA THR A 457 19.11 -16.99 24.83
C THR A 457 19.37 -18.41 25.30
N LYS A 458 19.27 -18.68 26.60
CA LYS A 458 19.49 -19.99 27.17
C LYS A 458 18.16 -20.72 27.33
N LYS A 459 18.02 -21.86 26.65
CA LYS A 459 16.86 -22.75 26.86
C LYS A 459 16.97 -23.43 28.23
N ILE A 460 15.91 -23.32 29.05
CA ILE A 460 15.80 -23.94 30.33
C ILE A 460 14.57 -24.85 30.29
N THR A 461 14.73 -26.14 30.54
CA THR A 461 13.62 -27.08 30.62
C THR A 461 12.92 -26.91 31.97
N THR A 462 11.67 -26.46 31.93
CA THR A 462 10.89 -26.19 33.14
C THR A 462 9.73 -27.18 33.33
N ASN A 463 9.27 -27.83 32.26
CA ASN A 463 8.04 -28.61 32.16
C ASN A 463 6.81 -27.83 32.71
N LYS A 464 6.81 -26.50 32.54
CA LYS A 464 5.76 -25.61 33.07
C LYS A 464 4.94 -25.02 31.92
N SER A 465 3.70 -24.75 32.29
CA SER A 465 2.77 -23.97 31.46
C SER A 465 2.24 -22.81 32.28
N GLU A 466 1.88 -21.72 31.61
CA GLU A 466 1.23 -20.55 32.20
C GLU A 466 -0.04 -20.23 31.42
N THR A 467 -1.07 -19.77 32.12
CA THR A 467 -2.41 -19.54 31.56
C THR A 467 -2.77 -18.07 31.64
N LEU A 468 -3.35 -17.56 30.57
CA LEU A 468 -4.04 -16.28 30.55
C LEU A 468 -5.54 -16.48 30.30
N VAL A 469 -6.33 -15.47 30.68
CA VAL A 469 -7.78 -15.43 30.47
C VAL A 469 -8.13 -14.23 29.61
N ASP A 470 -8.78 -14.47 28.50
CA ASP A 470 -9.15 -13.40 27.56
C ASP A 470 -10.12 -12.39 28.17
N ASN A 471 -9.88 -11.13 27.89
CA ASN A 471 -10.80 -10.04 28.19
C ASN A 471 -10.52 -8.83 27.27
N TYR A 472 -11.32 -8.68 26.23
CA TYR A 472 -11.20 -7.60 25.24
C TYR A 472 -11.42 -6.18 25.82
N SER A 473 -11.88 -6.05 27.07
CA SER A 473 -12.06 -4.73 27.69
C SER A 473 -10.74 -3.99 27.90
N PHE A 474 -9.63 -4.72 28.00
CA PHE A 474 -8.29 -4.15 28.18
C PHE A 474 -7.63 -3.86 26.83
N THR A 475 -6.97 -2.70 26.71
CA THR A 475 -6.12 -2.39 25.56
C THR A 475 -4.78 -3.10 25.68
N GLY A 476 -4.12 -3.41 24.55
CA GLY A 476 -2.77 -3.97 24.54
C GLY A 476 -1.77 -3.13 25.32
N SER A 477 -1.85 -1.79 25.23
CA SER A 477 -1.01 -0.87 26.03
C SER A 477 -1.29 -0.98 27.52
N GLY A 478 -2.56 -1.09 27.91
CA GLY A 478 -2.93 -1.30 29.32
C GLY A 478 -2.41 -2.61 29.87
N LEU A 479 -2.49 -3.70 29.08
CA LEU A 479 -1.95 -5.00 29.42
C LEU A 479 -0.41 -4.99 29.55
N ALA A 480 0.29 -4.31 28.65
CA ALA A 480 1.76 -4.20 28.68
C ALA A 480 2.27 -3.44 29.91
N GLN A 481 1.52 -2.45 30.39
CA GLN A 481 1.87 -1.62 31.56
C GLN A 481 1.44 -2.21 32.90
N ALA A 482 0.49 -3.15 32.92
CA ALA A 482 0.01 -3.76 34.16
C ALA A 482 1.13 -4.50 34.89
N ASP A 483 1.29 -4.23 36.19
CA ASP A 483 2.30 -4.90 37.04
C ASP A 483 2.00 -6.37 37.16
N ILE A 484 0.73 -6.73 37.45
CA ILE A 484 0.23 -8.09 37.55
C ILE A 484 -1.15 -8.15 36.88
N THR A 485 -1.35 -9.13 36.03
CA THR A 485 -2.66 -9.44 35.45
C THR A 485 -2.69 -10.87 34.93
N ASN A 486 -3.87 -11.51 34.95
CA ASN A 486 -4.09 -12.81 34.32
C ASN A 486 -4.61 -12.69 32.84
N HIS A 487 -4.71 -11.48 32.31
CA HIS A 487 -5.22 -11.25 30.96
C HIS A 487 -4.12 -11.22 29.87
N ARG A 488 -2.86 -11.39 30.28
CA ARG A 488 -1.70 -11.55 29.39
C ARG A 488 -0.58 -12.33 30.07
N LEU A 489 0.35 -12.87 29.28
CA LEU A 489 1.66 -13.34 29.70
C LEU A 489 2.74 -12.41 29.18
N LEU A 490 3.65 -11.94 30.03
CA LEU A 490 4.73 -11.01 29.68
C LEU A 490 6.08 -11.59 30.11
N TYR A 491 6.95 -11.81 29.11
CA TYR A 491 8.32 -12.30 29.30
C TYR A 491 9.31 -11.23 28.89
N VAL A 492 10.28 -10.93 29.74
CA VAL A 492 11.21 -9.82 29.49
C VAL A 492 12.67 -10.26 29.56
N THR A 493 13.52 -9.65 28.72
CA THR A 493 14.97 -9.80 28.81
C THR A 493 15.52 -9.12 30.06
N PRO A 494 16.76 -9.40 30.48
CA PRO A 494 17.50 -8.49 31.34
C PRO A 494 17.49 -7.05 30.78
N LYS A 495 17.70 -6.05 31.64
CA LYS A 495 17.94 -4.68 31.15
C LYS A 495 19.16 -4.67 30.25
N LEU A 496 19.02 -4.06 29.08
CA LEU A 496 20.11 -3.95 28.12
C LEU A 496 21.22 -3.05 28.66
N THR A 497 22.45 -3.51 28.60
CA THR A 497 23.66 -2.72 28.97
C THR A 497 24.26 -2.01 27.77
N LYS A 498 23.82 -2.36 26.57
CA LYS A 498 24.15 -1.73 25.27
C LYS A 498 22.91 -1.70 24.40
N ASP A 499 22.92 -0.83 23.39
CA ASP A 499 21.89 -0.82 22.34
C ASP A 499 21.84 -2.16 21.60
N VAL A 500 20.65 -2.60 21.24
CA VAL A 500 20.40 -3.80 20.43
C VAL A 500 19.61 -3.40 19.18
N HIS A 501 20.14 -3.71 18.01
CA HIS A 501 19.53 -3.41 16.74
C HIS A 501 18.82 -4.66 16.19
N ILE A 502 17.50 -4.57 16.05
CA ILE A 502 16.63 -5.54 15.37
C ILE A 502 16.50 -5.06 13.93
N SER A 503 16.74 -5.93 12.92
CA SER A 503 16.54 -5.59 11.51
C SER A 503 16.11 -6.82 10.72
N GLY A 504 14.84 -6.89 10.35
CA GLY A 504 14.24 -7.99 9.60
C GLY A 504 12.89 -8.42 10.14
N VAL A 505 12.53 -9.67 9.94
CA VAL A 505 11.21 -10.23 10.30
C VAL A 505 11.33 -11.11 11.53
N PRO A 506 10.84 -10.69 12.71
CA PRO A 506 10.75 -11.55 13.89
C PRO A 506 9.81 -12.72 13.64
N LYS A 507 10.05 -13.84 14.31
CA LYS A 507 9.23 -15.06 14.21
C LYS A 507 8.89 -15.60 15.58
N ILE A 508 7.66 -16.05 15.76
CA ILE A 508 7.18 -16.68 16.99
C ILE A 508 6.75 -18.13 16.73
N THR A 509 7.13 -19.01 17.63
CA THR A 509 6.54 -20.35 17.76
C THR A 509 5.85 -20.42 19.12
N VAL A 510 4.57 -20.75 19.14
CA VAL A 510 3.76 -20.87 20.36
C VAL A 510 3.12 -22.24 20.39
N THR A 511 3.32 -22.98 21.51
CA THR A 511 2.57 -24.20 21.78
C THR A 511 1.54 -23.89 22.87
N LEU A 512 0.27 -23.98 22.52
CA LEU A 512 -0.85 -23.56 23.36
C LEU A 512 -2.00 -24.56 23.34
N SER A 513 -2.82 -24.51 24.40
CA SER A 513 -4.14 -25.13 24.43
C SER A 513 -5.20 -24.11 24.81
N SER A 514 -6.43 -24.34 24.36
CA SER A 514 -7.60 -23.50 24.67
C SER A 514 -8.68 -24.31 25.43
N ASN A 515 -9.50 -23.61 26.22
CA ASN A 515 -10.72 -24.18 26.78
C ASN A 515 -11.94 -24.06 25.84
N LYS A 516 -11.80 -23.30 24.72
CA LYS A 516 -12.82 -23.14 23.68
C LYS A 516 -12.31 -23.68 22.33
N PRO A 517 -13.20 -23.98 21.38
CA PRO A 517 -12.82 -24.51 20.04
C PRO A 517 -12.15 -23.49 19.14
N ALA A 518 -12.22 -22.20 19.46
CA ALA A 518 -11.59 -21.11 18.71
C ALA A 518 -11.02 -20.07 19.69
N ALA A 519 -9.95 -19.37 19.30
CA ALA A 519 -9.34 -18.33 20.12
C ALA A 519 -8.55 -17.33 19.27
N ASN A 520 -8.55 -16.06 19.66
CA ASN A 520 -7.55 -15.11 19.18
C ASN A 520 -6.19 -15.41 19.82
N LEU A 521 -5.11 -15.28 19.07
CA LEU A 521 -3.75 -15.25 19.59
C LEU A 521 -3.07 -13.96 19.11
N SER A 522 -2.77 -13.08 20.05
CA SER A 522 -2.08 -11.81 19.80
C SER A 522 -0.68 -11.83 20.41
N ILE A 523 0.29 -11.37 19.65
CA ILE A 523 1.70 -11.25 20.04
C ILE A 523 2.11 -9.79 19.87
N TRP A 524 2.58 -9.19 20.97
CA TRP A 524 3.27 -7.91 20.89
C TRP A 524 4.71 -8.05 21.38
N LEU A 525 5.64 -7.45 20.65
CA LEU A 525 6.97 -7.14 21.14
C LEU A 525 6.96 -5.72 21.68
N VAL A 526 7.40 -5.55 22.93
CA VAL A 526 7.35 -4.26 23.61
C VAL A 526 8.72 -3.86 24.17
N SER A 527 8.98 -2.58 24.25
CA SER A 527 10.15 -2.00 24.91
C SER A 527 9.74 -1.48 26.30
N LEU A 528 10.43 -1.93 27.35
CA LEU A 528 10.12 -1.59 28.73
C LEU A 528 11.36 -0.97 29.44
N PRO A 529 11.18 -0.06 30.43
CA PRO A 529 9.92 0.46 30.94
C PRO A 529 9.13 1.23 29.89
N TRP A 530 7.80 1.21 30.02
CA TRP A 530 6.92 1.95 29.13
C TRP A 530 7.18 3.44 29.27
N GLN A 531 7.34 4.11 28.15
CA GLN A 531 7.62 5.57 28.09
C GLN A 531 6.31 6.31 27.82
N GLU A 532 6.04 7.36 28.59
CA GLU A 532 4.90 8.23 28.34
C GLU A 532 5.28 9.31 27.32
N GLY A 533 4.41 9.56 26.33
CA GLY A 533 4.62 10.60 25.33
C GLY A 533 3.58 10.57 24.21
N ARG A 534 3.35 11.74 23.58
CA ARG A 534 2.34 11.92 22.53
C ARG A 534 2.73 11.38 21.16
N ARG A 535 4.00 11.08 20.94
CA ARG A 535 4.51 10.46 19.71
C ARG A 535 5.55 9.45 20.06
N ALA A 536 5.31 8.30 19.63
CA ALA A 536 6.22 7.25 19.56
C ALA A 536 7.50 7.73 18.86
N LYS A 537 8.60 7.67 19.58
CA LYS A 537 9.93 7.66 18.96
C LYS A 537 10.18 6.24 18.45
N ILE A 538 11.16 6.09 17.61
CA ILE A 538 11.61 4.84 17.00
C ILE A 538 11.85 3.71 18.01
N THR A 539 12.24 4.04 19.24
CA THR A 539 12.34 3.10 20.35
C THR A 539 11.04 3.02 21.12
N ASP A 540 9.95 3.01 20.40
CA ASP A 540 8.63 3.05 20.96
C ASP A 540 8.33 1.87 21.83
N ASN A 541 7.35 2.10 22.67
CA ASN A 541 6.83 1.08 23.58
C ASN A 541 6.41 -0.21 22.86
N ILE A 542 5.98 -0.10 21.60
CA ILE A 542 5.59 -1.24 20.78
C ILE A 542 6.62 -1.41 19.66
N ILE A 543 7.42 -2.47 19.77
CA ILE A 543 8.43 -2.82 18.76
C ILE A 543 7.73 -3.45 17.54
N ASN A 544 6.83 -4.43 17.78
CA ASN A 544 6.22 -5.21 16.73
C ASN A 544 4.90 -5.85 17.18
N ARG A 545 4.10 -6.29 16.23
CA ARG A 545 2.82 -6.98 16.44
C ARG A 545 2.64 -8.14 15.47
N GLY A 546 1.85 -9.13 15.88
CA GLY A 546 1.38 -10.19 15.02
C GLY A 546 0.18 -10.91 15.63
N TRP A 547 -0.62 -11.52 14.80
CA TRP A 547 -1.84 -12.21 15.19
C TRP A 547 -1.96 -13.53 14.44
N ALA A 548 -2.62 -14.51 15.08
CA ALA A 548 -2.93 -15.80 14.47
C ALA A 548 -4.20 -16.39 15.07
N ASP A 549 -4.87 -17.22 14.29
CA ASP A 549 -5.87 -18.15 14.82
C ASP A 549 -5.22 -19.52 15.04
N PRO A 550 -5.20 -20.07 16.26
CA PRO A 550 -4.68 -21.39 16.52
C PRO A 550 -5.40 -22.52 15.79
N GLN A 551 -6.62 -22.32 15.33
CA GLN A 551 -7.33 -23.28 14.47
C GLN A 551 -6.58 -23.53 13.15
N ASN A 552 -5.82 -22.52 12.67
CA ASN A 552 -5.02 -22.58 11.44
C ASN A 552 -3.57 -23.07 11.68
N HIS A 553 -3.32 -23.81 12.76
CA HIS A 553 -1.98 -24.25 13.12
C HIS A 553 -1.28 -25.12 12.07
N LYS A 554 -2.02 -25.79 11.18
CA LYS A 554 -1.47 -26.60 10.08
C LYS A 554 -1.39 -25.82 8.77
N SER A 555 -2.39 -25.02 8.49
CA SER A 555 -2.54 -24.32 7.20
C SER A 555 -3.43 -23.09 7.39
N ILE A 556 -3.09 -21.99 6.71
CA ILE A 556 -3.99 -20.84 6.64
C ILE A 556 -5.21 -21.09 5.72
N ARG A 557 -5.23 -22.20 4.99
CA ARG A 557 -6.32 -22.56 4.07
C ARG A 557 -7.40 -23.45 4.70
N GLU A 558 -7.12 -24.00 5.86
CA GLU A 558 -8.03 -24.96 6.50
C GLU A 558 -7.90 -24.86 8.03
N SER A 559 -8.93 -24.35 8.65
CA SER A 559 -9.07 -24.28 10.09
C SER A 559 -9.63 -25.59 10.65
N GLU A 560 -9.18 -25.99 11.83
CA GLU A 560 -9.70 -27.15 12.58
C GLU A 560 -10.10 -26.68 13.99
N PRO A 561 -11.33 -26.95 14.47
CA PRO A 561 -11.72 -26.61 15.83
C PRO A 561 -10.74 -27.19 16.87
N LEU A 562 -10.35 -26.38 17.84
CA LEU A 562 -9.46 -26.79 18.91
C LEU A 562 -10.18 -27.74 19.86
N GLU A 563 -9.52 -28.84 20.23
CA GLU A 563 -9.98 -29.74 21.29
C GLU A 563 -9.57 -29.18 22.66
N LYS A 564 -10.52 -29.05 23.57
CA LYS A 564 -10.27 -28.50 24.91
C LYS A 564 -9.09 -29.18 25.61
N GLY A 565 -8.09 -28.38 26.00
CA GLY A 565 -6.90 -28.81 26.72
C GLY A 565 -5.85 -29.55 25.88
N LYS A 566 -6.10 -29.82 24.60
CA LYS A 566 -5.10 -30.34 23.68
C LYS A 566 -4.17 -29.23 23.23
N PHE A 567 -2.87 -29.53 23.19
CA PHE A 567 -1.86 -28.57 22.77
C PHE A 567 -1.63 -28.61 21.28
N TYR A 568 -1.53 -27.41 20.70
CA TYR A 568 -1.24 -27.16 19.28
C TYR A 568 -0.05 -26.22 19.16
N THR A 569 0.78 -26.42 18.15
CA THR A 569 1.91 -25.55 17.90
C THR A 569 1.65 -24.75 16.63
N ILE A 570 1.75 -23.43 16.73
CA ILE A 570 1.67 -22.50 15.60
C ILE A 570 2.96 -21.71 15.50
N THR A 571 3.45 -21.54 14.27
CA THR A 571 4.63 -20.73 13.97
C THR A 571 4.28 -19.72 12.88
N PHE A 572 4.55 -18.45 13.15
CA PHE A 572 4.28 -17.39 12.17
C PHE A 572 5.27 -16.23 12.29
N ASP A 573 5.39 -15.49 11.20
CA ASP A 573 6.20 -14.28 11.13
C ASP A 573 5.40 -13.09 11.70
N LEU A 574 6.10 -12.20 12.43
CA LEU A 574 5.59 -10.89 12.78
C LEU A 574 5.86 -9.91 11.63
N ASN A 575 5.61 -8.63 11.81
CA ASN A 575 5.90 -7.64 10.79
C ASN A 575 7.41 -7.41 10.61
N PRO A 576 7.88 -7.03 9.41
CA PRO A 576 9.25 -6.56 9.23
C PRO A 576 9.50 -5.29 10.05
N ASP A 577 10.72 -5.15 10.57
CA ASP A 577 11.12 -4.01 11.41
C ASP A 577 12.61 -3.68 11.25
N ASP A 578 12.98 -2.43 11.54
CA ASP A 578 14.36 -1.99 11.71
C ASP A 578 14.40 -0.96 12.84
N GLN A 579 14.77 -1.42 14.05
CA GLN A 579 14.68 -0.61 15.24
C GLN A 579 15.85 -0.87 16.21
N VAL A 580 16.38 0.18 16.82
CA VAL A 580 17.38 0.10 17.88
C VAL A 580 16.74 0.23 19.25
N ILE A 581 16.77 -0.84 20.00
CA ILE A 581 16.32 -0.87 21.41
C ILE A 581 17.48 -0.34 22.27
N LYS A 582 17.25 0.75 22.96
CA LYS A 582 18.29 1.48 23.68
C LYS A 582 18.75 0.79 24.96
N LYS A 583 20.01 1.02 25.32
CA LYS A 583 20.55 0.67 26.65
C LYS A 583 19.60 1.12 27.75
N GLY A 584 19.39 0.26 28.75
CA GLY A 584 18.48 0.49 29.89
C GLY A 584 17.06 0.00 29.64
N GLN A 585 16.67 -0.25 28.39
CA GLN A 585 15.41 -0.88 28.03
C GLN A 585 15.46 -2.41 28.18
N GLN A 586 14.31 -3.06 28.13
CA GLN A 586 14.14 -4.50 28.06
C GLN A 586 13.27 -4.82 26.84
N ILE A 587 13.59 -5.87 26.12
CA ILE A 587 12.70 -6.43 25.09
C ILE A 587 11.69 -7.34 25.81
N GLY A 588 10.40 -7.08 25.64
CA GLY A 588 9.31 -7.86 26.19
C GLY A 588 8.54 -8.60 25.09
N LEU A 589 8.26 -9.87 25.33
CA LEU A 589 7.30 -10.67 24.58
C LEU A 589 6.00 -10.73 25.36
N MET A 590 4.94 -10.13 24.84
CA MET A 590 3.60 -10.19 25.41
C MET A 590 2.72 -11.10 24.57
N ILE A 591 2.13 -12.11 25.22
CA ILE A 591 1.17 -13.05 24.64
C ILE A 591 -0.18 -12.80 25.29
N PHE A 592 -1.22 -12.55 24.50
CA PHE A 592 -2.59 -12.35 24.97
C PHE A 592 -3.58 -12.83 23.91
N SER A 593 -4.88 -12.79 24.18
CA SER A 593 -5.88 -13.29 23.24
C SER A 593 -6.44 -12.16 22.40
N SER A 594 -7.57 -11.56 22.77
CA SER A 594 -8.20 -10.50 21.98
C SER A 594 -7.45 -9.18 22.05
N ASP A 595 -7.06 -8.66 20.89
CA ASP A 595 -6.50 -7.32 20.74
C ASP A 595 -7.63 -6.32 20.46
N LYS A 596 -7.96 -5.51 21.46
CA LYS A 596 -9.12 -4.60 21.46
C LYS A 596 -9.21 -3.71 20.20
N GLU A 597 -8.09 -3.38 19.60
CA GLU A 597 -8.02 -2.44 18.48
C GLU A 597 -8.08 -3.12 17.11
N PHE A 598 -7.89 -4.46 17.07
CA PHE A 598 -7.70 -5.17 15.80
C PHE A 598 -8.58 -6.40 15.61
N THR A 599 -8.91 -7.14 16.68
CA THR A 599 -9.52 -8.48 16.56
C THR A 599 -11.00 -8.49 16.91
N LEU A 600 -11.67 -9.59 16.57
CA LEU A 600 -12.99 -9.88 17.11
C LEU A 600 -12.95 -9.92 18.64
N GLN A 601 -14.07 -9.60 19.27
CA GLN A 601 -14.22 -9.43 20.72
C GLN A 601 -15.25 -10.42 21.25
N PRO A 602 -14.88 -11.71 21.44
CA PRO A 602 -15.76 -12.72 22.02
C PRO A 602 -16.05 -12.42 23.51
N GLU A 603 -17.06 -13.06 24.08
CA GLU A 603 -17.32 -12.95 25.51
C GLU A 603 -16.08 -13.35 26.31
N PRO A 604 -15.70 -12.57 27.34
CA PRO A 604 -14.54 -12.85 28.17
C PRO A 604 -14.55 -14.26 28.80
N GLY A 605 -13.35 -14.82 29.03
CA GLY A 605 -13.20 -16.10 29.71
C GLY A 605 -12.61 -17.23 28.88
N THR A 606 -12.20 -16.98 27.66
CA THR A 606 -11.36 -17.93 26.92
C THR A 606 -10.01 -18.05 27.61
N GLU A 607 -9.61 -19.26 27.95
CA GLU A 607 -8.32 -19.55 28.61
C GLU A 607 -7.34 -20.07 27.55
N LEU A 608 -6.16 -19.44 27.49
CA LEU A 608 -5.02 -19.95 26.71
C LEU A 608 -3.91 -20.38 27.67
N THR A 609 -3.54 -21.66 27.61
CA THR A 609 -2.43 -22.23 28.39
C THR A 609 -1.24 -22.44 27.48
N ILE A 610 -0.12 -21.79 27.78
CA ILE A 610 1.11 -21.76 26.97
C ILE A 610 2.17 -22.68 27.55
N LYS A 611 2.69 -23.64 26.77
CA LYS A 611 3.85 -24.46 27.14
C LYS A 611 5.14 -23.68 26.96
N LEU A 612 5.87 -23.41 28.04
CA LEU A 612 7.05 -22.57 28.02
C LEU A 612 8.23 -23.20 27.26
N ASP A 613 8.45 -24.49 27.41
CA ASP A 613 9.58 -25.20 26.81
C ASP A 613 9.45 -25.39 25.28
N GLU A 614 8.24 -25.26 24.75
CA GLU A 614 7.89 -25.43 23.34
C GLU A 614 7.55 -24.09 22.67
N THR A 615 7.71 -22.98 23.40
CA THR A 615 7.46 -21.62 22.90
C THR A 615 8.77 -20.87 22.81
N SER A 616 9.00 -20.17 21.69
CA SER A 616 10.22 -19.40 21.46
C SER A 616 9.99 -18.21 20.55
N LEU A 617 10.72 -17.13 20.79
CA LEU A 617 10.79 -15.94 19.95
C LEU A 617 12.13 -15.94 19.19
N THR A 618 12.10 -15.75 17.89
CA THR A 618 13.30 -15.54 17.07
C THR A 618 13.36 -14.10 16.61
N LEU A 619 14.46 -13.41 16.92
CA LEU A 619 14.71 -12.02 16.54
C LEU A 619 15.88 -11.93 15.54
N PRO A 620 15.74 -11.16 14.43
CA PRO A 620 16.83 -10.85 13.53
C PRO A 620 17.69 -9.73 14.15
N ILE A 621 18.80 -10.08 14.75
CA ILE A 621 19.70 -9.15 15.48
C ILE A 621 20.92 -8.83 14.63
N VAL A 622 21.22 -7.55 14.45
CA VAL A 622 22.47 -7.09 13.82
C VAL A 622 23.64 -7.42 14.74
N GLY A 623 24.61 -8.17 14.20
CA GLY A 623 25.72 -8.77 14.97
C GLY A 623 25.34 -10.05 15.71
N GLY A 624 24.13 -10.55 15.53
CA GLY A 624 23.65 -11.88 15.94
C GLY A 624 23.67 -12.15 17.44
N ALA A 625 23.81 -13.42 17.81
CA ALA A 625 23.79 -13.89 19.20
C ALA A 625 24.90 -13.26 20.05
N SER A 626 26.06 -12.95 19.47
CA SER A 626 27.15 -12.29 20.18
C SER A 626 26.77 -10.87 20.65
N ALA A 627 26.17 -10.09 19.75
CA ALA A 627 25.71 -8.75 20.07
C ALA A 627 24.65 -8.77 21.18
N LEU A 628 23.62 -9.59 21.04
CA LEU A 628 22.54 -9.72 22.03
C LEU A 628 23.06 -10.22 23.39
N THR A 629 23.90 -11.26 23.41
CA THR A 629 24.47 -11.80 24.65
C THR A 629 25.37 -10.78 25.35
N SER A 630 26.11 -9.98 24.59
CA SER A 630 26.96 -8.92 25.16
C SER A 630 26.11 -7.80 25.79
N ALA A 631 24.91 -7.55 25.28
CA ALA A 631 23.98 -6.56 25.84
C ALA A 631 23.27 -7.05 27.12
N PHE A 632 23.32 -8.35 27.44
CA PHE A 632 22.78 -8.92 28.70
C PHE A 632 23.82 -9.00 29.81
N LYS A 633 25.10 -8.83 29.53
CA LYS A 633 26.17 -8.87 30.53
C LYS A 633 26.34 -7.50 31.20
N ASN A 634 26.40 -7.51 32.52
CA ASN A 634 26.80 -6.33 33.32
C ASN A 634 28.29 -6.04 33.16
#